data_e97f195aa2c2d8da842279e753243038
#
_entry.id   e97f195aa2c2d8da842279e753243038
#
_cell.length_a   1.000
_cell.length_b   1.000
_cell.length_c   1.000
_cell.angle_alpha   90.00
_cell.angle_beta   90.00
_cell.angle_gamma   90.00
#
_symmetry.space_group_name_H-M   'P 1'
#
loop_
_entity.id
_entity.type
_entity.pdbx_description
1 polymer ?
#
loop_
_entity_poly.entity_id
_entity_poly.type
_entity_poly.pdbx_seq_one_letter_code
_entity_poly.pdbx_strand_id
1 'polypeptide(L)'
;MPNSSQRQAMANAIRVLAIDAVQAANSGHPGMPMGMADVATVLFKYHLRFNPKNPNWINRDRFILSAGHGSMLLYSLLYLTGYEKISLNDLKNFRQLNSICAGHPEYTKKSGIET
;
A
#
# COMPACT_ATOMS: atom_id res chain seq x y z
N MET A 1 -9.55 6.80 -18.76
CA MET A 1 -8.12 6.73 -18.32
C MET A 1 -7.76 7.99 -17.56
N PRO A 2 -7.08 7.89 -16.43
CA PRO A 2 -6.59 9.09 -15.74
C PRO A 2 -5.59 9.85 -16.61
N ASN A 3 -5.67 11.18 -16.62
CA ASN A 3 -4.67 12.03 -17.26
C ASN A 3 -3.42 12.16 -16.38
N SER A 4 -2.39 12.85 -16.87
CA SER A 4 -1.12 12.98 -16.11
C SER A 4 -1.31 13.71 -14.77
N SER A 5 -2.19 14.71 -14.71
CA SER A 5 -2.50 15.42 -13.46
C SER A 5 -3.17 14.48 -12.44
N GLN A 6 -4.10 13.64 -12.88
CA GLN A 6 -4.74 12.66 -12.01
C GLN A 6 -3.77 11.60 -11.54
N ARG A 7 -2.88 11.11 -12.43
CA ARG A 7 -1.83 10.16 -12.02
C ARG A 7 -0.90 10.77 -10.98
N GLN A 8 -0.55 12.03 -11.14
CA GLN A 8 0.28 12.75 -10.17
C GLN A 8 -0.41 12.83 -8.82
N ALA A 9 -1.71 13.15 -8.81
CA ALA A 9 -2.49 13.20 -7.57
C ALA A 9 -2.56 11.83 -6.88
N MET A 10 -2.72 10.75 -7.66
CA MET A 10 -2.73 9.38 -7.12
C MET A 10 -1.39 9.02 -6.49
N ALA A 11 -0.29 9.31 -7.16
CA ALA A 11 1.05 9.07 -6.63
C ALA A 11 1.30 9.90 -5.37
N ASN A 12 0.87 11.16 -5.36
CA ASN A 12 1.03 12.03 -4.20
C ASN A 12 0.18 11.57 -3.01
N ALA A 13 -0.97 10.96 -3.23
CA ALA A 13 -1.75 10.35 -2.15
C ALA A 13 -0.95 9.25 -1.46
N ILE A 14 -0.28 8.39 -2.22
CA ILE A 14 0.60 7.36 -1.65
C ILE A 14 1.71 8.01 -0.81
N ARG A 15 2.35 9.04 -1.34
CA ARG A 15 3.45 9.72 -0.66
C ARG A 15 3.00 10.34 0.66
N VAL A 16 1.88 11.04 0.65
CA VAL A 16 1.37 11.71 1.86
C VAL A 16 0.97 10.69 2.92
N LEU A 17 0.28 9.63 2.55
CA LEU A 17 -0.09 8.58 3.50
C LEU A 17 1.17 7.97 4.14
N ALA A 18 2.19 7.70 3.35
CA ALA A 18 3.44 7.13 3.85
C ALA A 18 4.18 8.08 4.79
N ILE A 19 4.28 9.35 4.41
CA ILE A 19 4.92 10.38 5.25
C ILE A 19 4.20 10.50 6.58
N ASP A 20 2.88 10.62 6.55
CA ASP A 20 2.07 10.80 7.75
C ASP A 20 2.19 9.58 8.68
N ALA A 21 2.16 8.38 8.14
CA ALA A 21 2.27 7.16 8.92
C ALA A 21 3.64 7.01 9.58
N VAL A 22 4.71 7.27 8.84
CA VAL A 22 6.07 7.22 9.36
C VAL A 22 6.27 8.29 10.43
N GLN A 23 5.76 9.49 10.21
CA GLN A 23 5.86 10.59 11.17
C GLN A 23 5.09 10.26 12.45
N ALA A 24 3.88 9.74 12.34
CA ALA A 24 3.07 9.37 13.50
C ALA A 24 3.72 8.25 14.31
N ALA A 25 4.33 7.27 13.65
CA ALA A 25 5.03 6.18 14.31
C ALA A 25 6.40 6.60 14.86
N ASN A 26 6.93 7.72 14.40
CA ASN A 26 8.31 8.15 14.66
C ASN A 26 9.31 7.04 14.32
N SER A 27 8.99 6.24 13.30
CA SER A 27 9.76 5.07 12.89
C SER A 27 9.30 4.63 11.50
N GLY A 28 10.22 4.17 10.68
CA GLY A 28 9.91 3.65 9.36
C GLY A 28 10.83 4.18 8.27
N HIS A 29 10.52 3.81 7.03
CA HIS A 29 11.37 4.09 5.87
C HIS A 29 10.52 4.76 4.77
N PRO A 30 10.54 6.08 4.66
CA PRO A 30 9.72 6.77 3.66
C PRO A 30 10.32 6.75 2.24
N GLY A 31 11.59 6.39 2.08
CA GLY A 31 12.27 6.47 0.78
C GLY A 31 11.61 5.65 -0.32
N MET A 32 11.27 4.40 -0.05
CA MET A 32 10.62 3.52 -1.03
C MET A 32 9.24 4.07 -1.46
N PRO A 33 8.32 4.41 -0.55
CA PRO A 33 7.05 5.02 -0.94
C PRO A 33 7.22 6.30 -1.75
N MET A 34 8.17 7.14 -1.37
CA MET A 34 8.41 8.40 -2.09
C MET A 34 8.93 8.16 -3.50
N GLY A 35 9.91 7.28 -3.65
CA GLY A 35 10.57 7.04 -4.93
C GLY A 35 9.77 6.16 -5.88
N MET A 36 8.94 5.25 -5.36
CA MET A 36 8.23 4.27 -6.17
C MET A 36 6.74 4.57 -6.36
N ALA A 37 6.24 5.69 -5.83
CA ALA A 37 4.82 6.01 -5.90
C ALA A 37 4.31 6.11 -7.34
N ASP A 38 5.06 6.73 -8.25
CA ASP A 38 4.66 6.84 -9.66
C ASP A 38 4.63 5.48 -10.33
N VAL A 39 5.65 4.65 -10.12
CA VAL A 39 5.72 3.29 -10.68
C VAL A 39 4.56 2.45 -10.17
N ALA A 40 4.30 2.49 -8.86
CA ALA A 40 3.21 1.74 -8.25
C ALA A 40 1.85 2.19 -8.77
N THR A 41 1.66 3.48 -8.97
CA THR A 41 0.42 4.02 -9.54
C THR A 41 0.17 3.45 -10.94
N VAL A 42 1.18 3.45 -11.80
CA VAL A 42 1.05 2.90 -13.16
C VAL A 42 0.78 1.40 -13.11
N LEU A 43 1.51 0.67 -12.28
CA LEU A 43 1.34 -0.78 -12.15
C LEU A 43 -0.07 -1.15 -11.72
N PHE A 44 -0.57 -0.55 -10.64
CA PHE A 44 -1.89 -0.88 -10.10
C PHE A 44 -3.03 -0.38 -10.99
N LYS A 45 -2.84 0.74 -11.66
CA LYS A 45 -3.91 1.35 -12.46
C LYS A 45 -4.06 0.70 -13.83
N TYR A 46 -2.96 0.27 -14.45
CA TYR A 46 -3.00 -0.13 -15.87
C TYR A 46 -2.61 -1.58 -16.13
N HIS A 47 -1.92 -2.25 -15.21
CA HIS A 47 -1.32 -3.55 -15.51
C HIS A 47 -1.76 -4.67 -14.57
N LEU A 48 -1.84 -4.40 -13.28
CA LEU A 48 -2.11 -5.43 -12.28
C LEU A 48 -3.58 -5.85 -12.31
N ARG A 49 -3.83 -7.15 -12.39
CA ARG A 49 -5.18 -7.70 -12.30
C ARG A 49 -5.45 -8.10 -10.86
N PHE A 50 -6.38 -7.41 -10.21
CA PHE A 50 -6.72 -7.68 -8.83
C PHE A 50 -8.17 -7.28 -8.56
N ASN A 51 -8.73 -7.82 -7.48
CA ASN A 51 -10.08 -7.48 -7.04
C ASN A 51 -10.07 -7.27 -5.52
N PRO A 52 -10.15 -6.02 -5.05
CA PRO A 52 -10.13 -5.74 -3.61
C PRO A 52 -11.27 -6.39 -2.83
N LYS A 53 -12.41 -6.62 -3.49
CA LYS A 53 -13.57 -7.29 -2.88
C LYS A 53 -13.40 -8.80 -2.79
N ASN A 54 -12.47 -9.36 -3.57
CA ASN A 54 -12.12 -10.78 -3.51
C ASN A 54 -10.59 -10.92 -3.49
N PRO A 55 -9.94 -10.61 -2.37
CA PRO A 55 -8.48 -10.59 -2.29
C PRO A 55 -7.81 -11.93 -2.59
N ASN A 56 -8.55 -13.02 -2.46
CA ASN A 56 -8.04 -14.37 -2.71
C ASN A 56 -8.44 -14.92 -4.08
N TRP A 57 -8.94 -14.09 -4.98
CA TRP A 57 -9.29 -14.51 -6.33
C TRP A 57 -8.13 -15.26 -6.97
N ILE A 58 -8.40 -16.49 -7.42
CA ILE A 58 -7.34 -17.42 -7.83
C ILE A 58 -6.55 -16.89 -9.04
N ASN A 59 -7.21 -16.17 -9.94
CA ASN A 59 -6.60 -15.66 -11.16
C ASN A 59 -6.03 -14.24 -11.03
N ARG A 60 -5.88 -13.76 -9.81
CA ARG A 60 -5.29 -12.44 -9.57
C ARG A 60 -3.80 -12.43 -9.81
N ASP A 61 -3.26 -11.28 -10.16
CA ASP A 61 -1.82 -11.05 -10.08
C ASP A 61 -1.42 -10.86 -8.61
N ARG A 62 -0.23 -11.34 -8.27
CA ARG A 62 0.26 -11.26 -6.89
C ARG A 62 1.40 -10.25 -6.84
N PHE A 63 1.14 -9.15 -6.17
CA PHE A 63 2.16 -8.14 -5.91
C PHE A 63 2.84 -8.45 -4.59
N ILE A 64 4.15 -8.61 -4.62
CA ILE A 64 4.94 -8.92 -3.44
C ILE A 64 6.03 -7.87 -3.31
N LEU A 65 6.03 -7.16 -2.18
CA LEU A 65 7.02 -6.13 -1.90
C LEU A 65 8.27 -6.78 -1.35
N SER A 66 9.29 -6.97 -2.21
CA SER A 66 10.56 -7.58 -1.85
C SER A 66 11.32 -6.73 -0.82
N ALA A 67 11.34 -5.41 -1.02
CA ALA A 67 11.94 -4.48 -0.07
C ALA A 67 10.95 -4.19 1.08
N GLY A 68 10.79 -5.16 1.98
CA GLY A 68 9.76 -5.13 3.01
C GLY A 68 9.81 -3.93 3.94
N HIS A 69 10.99 -3.30 4.11
CA HIS A 69 11.12 -2.07 4.91
C HIS A 69 10.30 -0.90 4.34
N GLY A 70 10.01 -0.91 3.02
CA GLY A 70 9.15 0.08 2.38
C GLY A 70 7.67 -0.22 2.50
N SER A 71 7.25 -0.88 3.55
CA SER A 71 5.91 -1.46 3.74
C SER A 71 4.77 -0.46 3.58
N MET A 72 4.96 0.82 3.90
CA MET A 72 3.91 1.83 3.73
C MET A 72 3.51 2.04 2.27
N LEU A 73 4.38 1.74 1.31
CA LEU A 73 3.98 1.72 -0.10
C LEU A 73 2.85 0.71 -0.32
N LEU A 74 3.03 -0.51 0.16
CA LEU A 74 2.02 -1.56 0.03
C LEU A 74 0.73 -1.22 0.78
N TYR A 75 0.82 -0.78 2.03
CA TYR A 75 -0.36 -0.46 2.83
C TYR A 75 -1.17 0.69 2.23
N SER A 76 -0.48 1.72 1.75
CA SER A 76 -1.15 2.84 1.06
C SER A 76 -1.89 2.37 -0.19
N LEU A 77 -1.26 1.50 -0.99
CA LEU A 77 -1.88 0.93 -2.18
C LEU A 77 -3.11 0.10 -1.83
N LEU A 78 -3.03 -0.75 -0.81
CA LEU A 78 -4.15 -1.59 -0.39
C LEU A 78 -5.32 -0.73 0.12
N TYR A 79 -5.04 0.29 0.92
CA TYR A 79 -6.06 1.21 1.38
C TYR A 79 -6.71 1.97 0.22
N LEU A 80 -5.91 2.58 -0.64
CA LEU A 80 -6.42 3.42 -1.73
C LEU A 80 -7.19 2.62 -2.79
N THR A 81 -6.85 1.35 -2.98
CA THR A 81 -7.54 0.49 -3.95
C THR A 81 -8.77 -0.21 -3.38
N GLY A 82 -9.04 -0.05 -2.09
CA GLY A 82 -10.30 -0.50 -1.50
C GLY A 82 -10.29 -1.85 -0.81
N TYR A 83 -9.13 -2.37 -0.42
CA TYR A 83 -9.06 -3.58 0.38
C TYR A 83 -9.61 -3.30 1.78
N GLU A 84 -10.67 -4.00 2.17
CA GLU A 84 -11.43 -3.70 3.39
C GLU A 84 -10.64 -3.92 4.68
N LYS A 85 -9.67 -4.84 4.67
CA LYS A 85 -8.87 -5.17 5.85
C LYS A 85 -7.87 -4.10 6.23
N ILE A 86 -7.57 -3.17 5.33
CA ILE A 86 -6.62 -2.08 5.59
C ILE A 86 -7.42 -0.77 5.61
N SER A 87 -7.75 -0.31 6.80
CA SER A 87 -8.48 0.95 7.01
C SER A 87 -7.52 2.12 7.21
N LEU A 88 -8.06 3.33 7.18
CA LEU A 88 -7.27 4.52 7.52
C LEU A 88 -6.73 4.42 8.95
N ASN A 89 -7.52 3.88 9.88
CA ASN A 89 -7.08 3.69 11.25
C ASN A 89 -5.90 2.72 11.33
N ASP A 90 -5.87 1.69 10.49
CA ASP A 90 -4.72 0.78 10.42
C ASP A 90 -3.46 1.49 9.96
N LEU A 91 -3.57 2.39 8.98
CA LEU A 91 -2.43 3.21 8.54
C LEU A 91 -1.94 4.12 9.67
N LYS A 92 -2.85 4.68 10.46
CA LYS A 92 -2.50 5.51 11.63
C LYS A 92 -1.76 4.73 12.70
N ASN A 93 -1.96 3.41 12.75
CA ASN A 93 -1.33 2.52 13.71
C ASN A 93 -0.12 1.78 13.12
N PHE A 94 0.48 2.32 12.07
CA PHE A 94 1.68 1.77 11.46
C PHE A 94 2.77 1.55 12.51
N ARG A 95 3.36 0.35 12.52
CA ARG A 95 4.42 -0.09 13.44
C ARG A 95 4.02 -0.13 14.92
N GLN A 96 2.74 -0.01 15.22
CA GLN A 96 2.28 -0.19 16.61
C GLN A 96 2.08 -1.69 16.90
N LEU A 97 2.19 -2.05 18.17
CA LEU A 97 2.03 -3.44 18.60
C LEU A 97 0.66 -3.97 18.15
N ASN A 98 0.66 -5.16 17.59
CA ASN A 98 -0.53 -5.86 17.07
C ASN A 98 -1.22 -5.17 15.88
N SER A 99 -0.60 -4.16 15.27
CA SER A 99 -1.13 -3.55 14.06
C SER A 99 -0.94 -4.48 12.86
N ILE A 100 -1.96 -4.52 12.00
CA ILE A 100 -1.85 -5.21 10.70
C ILE A 100 -0.79 -4.53 9.80
N CYS A 101 -0.58 -3.22 10.00
CA CYS A 101 0.44 -2.46 9.27
C CYS A 101 1.78 -2.53 10.01
N ALA A 102 2.38 -3.70 9.99
CA ALA A 102 3.69 -3.95 10.59
C ALA A 102 4.82 -3.26 9.81
N GLY A 103 5.97 -3.11 10.44
CA GLY A 103 7.15 -2.50 9.80
C GLY A 103 7.62 -3.22 8.54
N HIS A 104 7.43 -4.53 8.48
CA HIS A 104 7.57 -5.36 7.28
C HIS A 104 6.26 -6.09 7.06
N PRO A 105 5.75 -6.18 5.82
CA PRO A 105 4.47 -6.84 5.58
C PRO A 105 4.51 -8.30 6.01
N GLU A 106 3.44 -8.72 6.67
CA GLU A 106 3.23 -10.10 7.04
C GLU A 106 1.89 -10.57 6.47
N TYR A 107 1.86 -11.78 5.93
CA TYR A 107 0.63 -12.32 5.38
C TYR A 107 -0.49 -12.27 6.40
N THR A 108 -1.63 -11.73 5.98
CA THR A 108 -2.87 -11.74 6.75
C THR A 108 -4.00 -12.12 5.80
N LYS A 109 -4.81 -13.08 6.21
CA LYS A 109 -5.88 -13.61 5.37
C LYS A 109 -6.80 -12.49 4.89
N LYS A 110 -7.07 -12.45 3.59
CA LYS A 110 -7.97 -11.50 2.92
C LYS A 110 -7.55 -10.03 3.03
N SER A 111 -6.30 -9.74 3.41
CA SER A 111 -5.83 -8.37 3.52
C SER A 111 -5.34 -7.78 2.20
N GLY A 112 -4.96 -8.64 1.27
CA GLY A 112 -4.22 -8.25 0.07
C GLY A 112 -2.72 -8.36 0.21
N ILE A 113 -2.21 -8.58 1.41
CA ILE A 113 -0.80 -8.84 1.66
C ILE A 113 -0.53 -10.30 1.29
N GLU A 114 0.32 -10.52 0.28
CA GLU A 114 0.51 -11.86 -0.29
C GLU A 114 1.51 -12.71 0.49
N THR A 115 2.43 -12.09 1.20
CA THR A 115 3.44 -12.79 1.97
C THR A 115 3.91 -11.98 3.15
#